data_69f375c75d6bc0dde3c1ae5bbed0d585
#
_entry.id   69f375c75d6bc0dde3c1ae5bbed0d585
#
_cell.length_a   1.000
_cell.length_b   1.000
_cell.length_c   1.000
_cell.angle_alpha   90.00
_cell.angle_beta   90.00
_cell.angle_gamma   90.00
#
_symmetry.space_group_name_H-M   'P 1'
#
loop_
_entity.id
_entity.type
_entity.pdbx_description
1 polymer ?
#
loop_
_entity_poly.entity_id
_entity_poly.type
_entity_poly.pdbx_seq_one_letter_code
_entity_poly.pdbx_strand_id
1 'polypeptide(L)'
;MKLIQGDCLEKMKDLPDNSVDLTVTSPPYDNLRTYNGYVFDFEGIAKQLYRVTKEGGVVVWVVGDATINGSETGTSFKQALYFKDVCGFNLHDTMIYSKASVPKNHNRYEQDFEYMFIFSKGKPNCFNSIRIPTLWPEKDGSRDGQYFKVHDEKNRAMRSGNKRKPVGNEKIKGNIWRYSVGGGQSTKDKIAFNHPAIFPEKLAHDHIISWSNEGDTVLDPMLGSGTTGKMAKILKRNFIGIEKVPKYFGISTERIQGTKVQGVLNL
;
A
#
# COMPACT_ATOMS: atom_id res chain seq x y z
N MET A 1 -20.08 2.62 -3.85
CA MET A 1 -19.47 3.26 -2.67
C MET A 1 -20.30 2.91 -1.45
N LYS A 2 -19.78 2.07 -0.54
CA LYS A 2 -20.43 1.67 0.72
C LYS A 2 -19.57 2.17 1.88
N LEU A 3 -20.08 3.11 2.67
CA LEU A 3 -19.39 3.64 3.85
C LEU A 3 -20.14 3.16 5.09
N ILE A 4 -19.41 2.59 6.04
CA ILE A 4 -19.99 1.91 7.21
C ILE A 4 -19.34 2.49 8.47
N GLN A 5 -20.16 3.04 9.37
CA GLN A 5 -19.67 3.44 10.67
C GLN A 5 -19.70 2.25 11.63
N GLY A 6 -18.58 1.98 12.27
CA GLY A 6 -18.46 0.91 13.27
C GLY A 6 -17.09 0.29 13.34
N ASP A 7 -16.94 -0.69 14.22
CA ASP A 7 -15.72 -1.47 14.38
C ASP A 7 -15.49 -2.35 13.15
N CYS A 8 -14.28 -2.28 12.56
CA CYS A 8 -14.00 -2.99 11.32
C CYS A 8 -14.07 -4.51 11.47
N LEU A 9 -13.66 -5.05 12.61
CA LEU A 9 -13.74 -6.48 12.86
C LEU A 9 -15.19 -6.97 12.83
N GLU A 10 -16.11 -6.24 13.49
CA GLU A 10 -17.53 -6.57 13.49
C GLU A 10 -18.17 -6.36 12.09
N LYS A 11 -17.86 -5.23 11.45
CA LYS A 11 -18.48 -4.90 10.16
C LYS A 11 -17.97 -5.73 9.00
N MET A 12 -16.73 -6.24 9.05
CA MET A 12 -16.25 -7.17 8.05
C MET A 12 -16.97 -8.53 8.11
N LYS A 13 -17.51 -8.95 9.27
CA LYS A 13 -18.31 -10.18 9.37
C LYS A 13 -19.53 -10.18 8.45
N ASP A 14 -20.08 -8.98 8.16
CA ASP A 14 -21.23 -8.79 7.27
C ASP A 14 -20.85 -8.77 5.78
N LEU A 15 -19.56 -8.82 5.46
CA LEU A 15 -19.09 -8.90 4.08
C LEU A 15 -19.02 -10.37 3.63
N PRO A 16 -19.44 -10.68 2.40
CA PRO A 16 -19.32 -12.04 1.87
C PRO A 16 -17.85 -12.48 1.78
N ASP A 17 -17.63 -13.78 1.90
CA ASP A 17 -16.34 -14.40 1.61
C ASP A 17 -15.94 -14.13 0.16
N ASN A 18 -14.64 -13.94 -0.11
CA ASN A 18 -14.11 -13.76 -1.45
C ASN A 18 -14.84 -12.66 -2.26
N SER A 19 -15.11 -11.50 -1.63
CA SER A 19 -15.85 -10.39 -2.24
C SER A 19 -15.00 -9.15 -2.54
N VAL A 20 -13.77 -9.07 -2.02
CA VAL A 20 -12.85 -7.94 -2.12
C VAL A 20 -11.69 -8.28 -3.05
N ASP A 21 -11.45 -7.43 -4.04
CA ASP A 21 -10.33 -7.60 -4.99
C ASP A 21 -9.03 -6.99 -4.42
N LEU A 22 -9.15 -5.85 -3.75
CA LEU A 22 -8.00 -5.13 -3.22
C LEU A 22 -8.33 -4.50 -1.86
N THR A 23 -7.46 -4.64 -0.89
CA THR A 23 -7.44 -3.81 0.32
C THR A 23 -6.25 -2.87 0.27
N VAL A 24 -6.46 -1.57 0.54
CA VAL A 24 -5.37 -0.59 0.75
C VAL A 24 -5.67 0.14 2.04
N THR A 25 -4.82 -0.07 3.05
CA THR A 25 -5.08 0.46 4.39
C THR A 25 -3.79 0.71 5.17
N SER A 26 -3.90 1.58 6.17
CA SER A 26 -2.84 1.87 7.13
C SER A 26 -3.42 1.75 8.54
N PRO A 27 -3.07 0.70 9.29
CA PRO A 27 -3.58 0.49 10.63
C PRO A 27 -3.02 1.52 11.62
N PRO A 28 -3.58 1.60 12.84
CA PRO A 28 -2.92 2.29 13.94
C PRO A 28 -1.55 1.66 14.23
N TYR A 29 -0.50 2.50 14.38
CA TYR A 29 0.86 2.03 14.70
C TYR A 29 1.09 2.08 16.21
N ASP A 30 1.22 0.96 16.87
CA ASP A 30 1.78 0.76 18.24
C ASP A 30 1.45 1.86 19.26
N ASN A 31 0.25 2.35 19.36
CA ASN A 31 -0.10 3.45 20.25
C ASN A 31 0.67 4.77 19.99
N LEU A 32 1.33 4.91 18.83
CA LEU A 32 1.99 6.17 18.43
C LEU A 32 1.01 7.37 18.42
N ARG A 33 -0.29 7.08 18.43
CA ARG A 33 -1.36 8.06 18.53
C ARG A 33 -2.48 7.54 19.43
N THR A 34 -3.07 8.42 20.22
CA THR A 34 -4.24 8.12 21.05
C THR A 34 -5.47 7.96 20.16
N TYR A 35 -5.91 6.74 19.96
CA TYR A 35 -7.17 6.42 19.27
C TYR A 35 -8.32 6.21 20.30
N ASN A 36 -8.48 7.14 21.24
CA ASN A 36 -9.56 7.13 22.23
C ASN A 36 -9.70 5.83 23.05
N GLY A 37 -8.58 5.16 23.37
CA GLY A 37 -8.58 3.94 24.21
C GLY A 37 -9.05 2.66 23.51
N TYR A 38 -9.20 2.65 22.18
CA TYR A 38 -9.59 1.44 21.45
C TYR A 38 -8.43 0.44 21.36
N VAL A 39 -8.73 -0.82 21.69
CA VAL A 39 -7.83 -1.95 21.46
C VAL A 39 -7.87 -2.33 19.98
N PHE A 40 -6.71 -2.47 19.38
CA PHE A 40 -6.56 -2.89 18.00
C PHE A 40 -6.35 -4.42 17.96
N ASP A 41 -7.42 -5.16 17.61
CA ASP A 41 -7.35 -6.61 17.41
C ASP A 41 -6.82 -6.92 16.00
N PHE A 42 -5.49 -6.89 15.88
CA PHE A 42 -4.83 -7.18 14.60
C PHE A 42 -5.14 -8.59 14.08
N GLU A 43 -5.09 -9.61 14.94
CA GLU A 43 -5.25 -11.01 14.53
C GLU A 43 -6.65 -11.29 13.98
N GLY A 44 -7.67 -10.78 14.66
CA GLY A 44 -9.05 -10.86 14.19
C GLY A 44 -9.24 -10.17 12.85
N ILE A 45 -8.68 -8.98 12.69
CA ILE A 45 -8.73 -8.19 11.43
C ILE A 45 -8.01 -8.94 10.30
N ALA A 46 -6.81 -9.49 10.55
CA ALA A 46 -6.03 -10.21 9.56
C ALA A 46 -6.78 -11.45 9.03
N LYS A 47 -7.41 -12.21 9.93
CA LYS A 47 -8.26 -13.38 9.54
C LYS A 47 -9.47 -12.95 8.72
N GLN A 48 -10.14 -11.85 9.08
CA GLN A 48 -11.26 -11.34 8.30
C GLN A 48 -10.80 -10.83 6.92
N LEU A 49 -9.67 -10.16 6.84
CA LEU A 49 -9.09 -9.75 5.56
C LEU A 49 -8.81 -10.95 4.65
N TYR A 50 -8.26 -12.04 5.20
CA TYR A 50 -8.07 -13.27 4.40
C TYR A 50 -9.39 -13.84 3.90
N ARG A 51 -10.42 -13.89 4.76
CA ARG A 51 -11.75 -14.43 4.42
C ARG A 51 -12.40 -13.63 3.29
N VAL A 52 -12.43 -12.29 3.42
CA VAL A 52 -13.13 -11.43 2.44
C VAL A 52 -12.36 -11.23 1.15
N THR A 53 -11.02 -11.40 1.16
CA THR A 53 -10.19 -11.26 -0.04
C THR A 53 -10.47 -12.41 -1.01
N LYS A 54 -10.73 -12.09 -2.28
CA LYS A 54 -10.88 -13.07 -3.38
C LYS A 54 -9.60 -13.85 -3.61
N GLU A 55 -9.71 -15.03 -4.18
CA GLU A 55 -8.56 -15.71 -4.76
C GLU A 55 -7.92 -14.83 -5.83
N GLY A 56 -6.60 -14.62 -5.74
CA GLY A 56 -5.87 -13.64 -6.56
C GLY A 56 -6.04 -12.19 -6.15
N GLY A 57 -6.80 -11.91 -5.09
CA GLY A 57 -6.92 -10.57 -4.51
C GLY A 57 -5.69 -10.17 -3.69
N VAL A 58 -5.53 -8.86 -3.47
CA VAL A 58 -4.34 -8.26 -2.86
C VAL A 58 -4.69 -7.43 -1.63
N VAL A 59 -3.82 -7.50 -0.61
CA VAL A 59 -3.85 -6.60 0.56
C VAL A 59 -2.57 -5.79 0.59
N VAL A 60 -2.70 -4.47 0.54
CA VAL A 60 -1.63 -3.50 0.76
C VAL A 60 -1.74 -3.01 2.20
N TRP A 61 -0.73 -3.37 3.01
CA TRP A 61 -0.66 -3.06 4.43
C TRP A 61 0.45 -2.06 4.68
N VAL A 62 0.10 -0.78 4.92
CA VAL A 62 1.07 0.30 5.14
C VAL A 62 1.27 0.46 6.63
N VAL A 63 2.47 0.19 7.12
CA VAL A 63 2.77 0.14 8.56
C VAL A 63 4.18 0.60 8.88
N GLY A 64 4.33 1.23 10.06
CA GLY A 64 5.62 1.57 10.65
C GLY A 64 5.70 1.06 12.08
N ASP A 65 6.90 1.08 12.66
CA ASP A 65 7.16 0.68 14.03
C ASP A 65 7.34 1.90 14.95
N ALA A 66 6.92 1.76 16.21
CA ALA A 66 7.29 2.69 17.27
C ALA A 66 8.69 2.36 17.79
N THR A 67 9.35 3.37 18.36
CA THR A 67 10.54 3.18 19.17
C THR A 67 10.17 3.39 20.66
N ILE A 68 10.29 2.35 21.46
CA ILE A 68 9.97 2.37 22.89
C ILE A 68 11.23 1.97 23.66
N ASN A 69 11.64 2.79 24.62
CA ASN A 69 12.83 2.56 25.45
C ASN A 69 14.09 2.23 24.65
N GLY A 70 14.28 2.91 23.52
CA GLY A 70 15.45 2.72 22.67
C GLY A 70 15.39 1.48 21.76
N SER A 71 14.28 0.74 21.69
CA SER A 71 14.08 -0.40 20.80
C SER A 71 12.90 -0.17 19.88
N GLU A 72 13.03 -0.54 18.61
CA GLU A 72 11.87 -0.66 17.73
C GLU A 72 11.00 -1.84 18.17
N THR A 73 9.69 -1.67 18.04
CA THR A 73 8.72 -2.70 18.48
C THR A 73 8.76 -3.95 17.60
N GLY A 74 9.14 -3.80 16.34
CA GLY A 74 9.11 -4.87 15.34
C GLY A 74 7.69 -5.38 15.06
N THR A 75 6.68 -4.58 15.37
CA THR A 75 5.27 -4.94 15.16
C THR A 75 4.96 -5.13 13.69
N SER A 76 5.54 -4.32 12.81
CA SER A 76 5.40 -4.45 11.36
C SER A 76 5.80 -5.84 10.87
N PHE A 77 6.94 -6.38 11.35
CA PHE A 77 7.43 -7.72 11.00
C PHE A 77 6.54 -8.82 11.57
N LYS A 78 6.10 -8.68 12.84
CA LYS A 78 5.17 -9.65 13.45
C LYS A 78 3.87 -9.72 12.67
N GLN A 79 3.33 -8.58 12.27
CA GLN A 79 2.12 -8.51 11.46
C GLN A 79 2.34 -9.15 10.09
N ALA A 80 3.46 -8.86 9.42
CA ALA A 80 3.77 -9.44 8.13
C ALA A 80 3.89 -10.97 8.18
N LEU A 81 4.58 -11.50 9.19
CA LEU A 81 4.71 -12.95 9.39
C LEU A 81 3.37 -13.59 9.76
N TYR A 82 2.53 -12.93 10.55
CA TYR A 82 1.22 -13.43 10.89
C TYR A 82 0.30 -13.57 9.66
N PHE A 83 0.26 -12.54 8.80
CA PHE A 83 -0.47 -12.62 7.53
C PHE A 83 0.00 -13.80 6.69
N LYS A 84 1.32 -14.02 6.61
CA LYS A 84 1.91 -15.07 5.79
C LYS A 84 1.73 -16.46 6.43
N ASP A 85 2.17 -16.63 7.66
CA ASP A 85 2.36 -17.96 8.28
C ASP A 85 1.09 -18.46 8.98
N VAL A 86 0.21 -17.56 9.43
CA VAL A 86 -1.02 -17.91 10.15
C VAL A 86 -2.26 -17.76 9.28
N CYS A 87 -2.40 -16.62 8.55
CA CYS A 87 -3.57 -16.42 7.71
C CYS A 87 -3.47 -17.15 6.36
N GLY A 88 -2.25 -17.43 5.86
CA GLY A 88 -2.04 -18.14 4.59
C GLY A 88 -1.91 -17.24 3.37
N PHE A 89 -1.71 -15.94 3.54
CA PHE A 89 -1.35 -15.07 2.43
C PHE A 89 0.08 -15.34 1.94
N ASN A 90 0.32 -15.16 0.65
CA ASN A 90 1.67 -14.99 0.15
C ASN A 90 2.16 -13.57 0.49
N LEU A 91 3.32 -13.42 1.08
CA LEU A 91 4.02 -12.13 1.09
C LEU A 91 4.59 -11.91 -0.31
N HIS A 92 3.83 -11.21 -1.16
CA HIS A 92 4.12 -11.05 -2.58
C HIS A 92 5.28 -10.09 -2.82
N ASP A 93 5.31 -8.96 -2.10
CA ASP A 93 6.41 -7.98 -2.17
C ASP A 93 6.53 -7.23 -0.84
N THR A 94 7.75 -6.79 -0.54
CA THR A 94 8.03 -5.86 0.55
C THR A 94 8.47 -4.54 -0.06
N MET A 95 7.55 -3.59 -0.10
CA MET A 95 7.79 -2.28 -0.67
C MET A 95 8.10 -1.24 0.40
N ILE A 96 8.77 -0.17 0.02
CA ILE A 96 9.14 0.93 0.91
C ILE A 96 8.42 2.21 0.47
N TYR A 97 7.68 2.80 1.37
CA TYR A 97 7.18 4.16 1.28
C TYR A 97 8.23 5.12 1.85
N SER A 98 9.03 5.73 0.98
CA SER A 98 10.00 6.75 1.39
C SER A 98 9.34 8.12 1.46
N LYS A 99 9.64 8.86 2.54
CA LYS A 99 9.10 10.20 2.83
C LYS A 99 10.22 11.10 3.36
N ALA A 100 9.97 12.40 3.43
CA ALA A 100 10.90 13.29 4.11
C ALA A 100 10.91 12.99 5.62
N SER A 101 12.10 12.86 6.20
CA SER A 101 12.28 12.74 7.64
C SER A 101 12.08 14.08 8.34
N VAL A 102 11.71 14.02 9.61
CA VAL A 102 11.74 15.19 10.50
C VAL A 102 13.00 15.06 11.36
N PRO A 103 13.91 16.05 11.32
CA PRO A 103 15.12 16.03 12.14
C PRO A 103 14.80 15.81 13.61
N LYS A 104 15.48 14.88 14.25
CA LYS A 104 15.35 14.59 15.68
C LYS A 104 16.73 14.54 16.33
N ASN A 105 16.86 15.15 17.49
CA ASN A 105 18.09 15.07 18.29
C ASN A 105 18.12 13.74 19.05
N HIS A 106 18.64 12.69 18.45
CA HIS A 106 18.83 11.38 19.08
C HIS A 106 20.02 10.64 18.43
N ASN A 107 20.36 9.51 19.01
CA ASN A 107 21.48 8.67 18.59
C ASN A 107 21.12 7.63 17.51
N ARG A 108 20.14 7.89 16.65
CA ARG A 108 19.69 7.03 15.55
C ARG A 108 19.63 7.81 14.25
N TYR A 109 19.70 7.10 13.16
CA TYR A 109 19.34 7.67 11.86
C TYR A 109 17.87 8.06 11.84
N GLU A 110 17.55 9.11 11.09
CA GLU A 110 16.18 9.57 10.94
C GLU A 110 15.36 8.57 10.12
N GLN A 111 14.18 8.26 10.62
CA GLN A 111 13.29 7.32 9.93
C GLN A 111 12.56 8.05 8.80
N ASP A 112 12.95 7.77 7.58
CA ASP A 112 12.42 8.37 6.36
C ASP A 112 11.58 7.40 5.51
N PHE A 113 11.15 6.30 6.10
CA PHE A 113 10.32 5.32 5.41
C PHE A 113 9.28 4.64 6.31
N GLU A 114 8.32 4.01 5.66
CA GLU A 114 7.38 3.03 6.23
C GLU A 114 7.32 1.81 5.30
N TYR A 115 6.93 0.65 5.84
CA TYR A 115 6.74 -0.55 5.04
C TYR A 115 5.38 -0.50 4.33
N MET A 116 5.35 -0.98 3.09
CA MET A 116 4.14 -1.33 2.36
C MET A 116 4.24 -2.81 2.02
N PHE A 117 3.71 -3.66 2.88
CA PHE A 117 3.67 -5.09 2.61
C PHE A 117 2.54 -5.40 1.63
N ILE A 118 2.87 -6.12 0.58
CA ILE A 118 1.92 -6.58 -0.43
C ILE A 118 1.65 -8.06 -0.20
N PHE A 119 0.45 -8.37 0.25
CA PHE A 119 0.01 -9.75 0.42
C PHE A 119 -0.95 -10.13 -0.69
N SER A 120 -0.91 -11.40 -1.11
CA SER A 120 -1.87 -11.93 -2.07
C SER A 120 -2.45 -13.27 -1.61
N LYS A 121 -3.74 -13.46 -1.85
CA LYS A 121 -4.38 -14.76 -1.68
C LYS A 121 -4.19 -15.55 -2.97
N GLY A 122 -3.24 -16.49 -2.97
CA GLY A 122 -2.76 -17.11 -4.19
C GLY A 122 -1.93 -16.17 -5.08
N LYS A 123 -1.96 -16.39 -6.40
CA LYS A 123 -1.27 -15.53 -7.38
C LYS A 123 -2.13 -14.31 -7.68
N PRO A 124 -1.60 -13.07 -7.66
CA PRO A 124 -2.37 -11.89 -8.02
C PRO A 124 -3.04 -12.01 -9.40
N ASN A 125 -4.33 -11.71 -9.46
CA ASN A 125 -5.09 -11.70 -10.71
C ASN A 125 -4.81 -10.46 -11.56
N CYS A 126 -4.36 -9.37 -10.93
CA CYS A 126 -4.09 -8.10 -11.58
C CYS A 126 -2.72 -7.57 -11.17
N PHE A 127 -1.93 -7.15 -12.14
CA PHE A 127 -0.72 -6.37 -11.93
C PHE A 127 -0.51 -5.40 -13.09
N ASN A 128 -0.98 -4.18 -12.91
CA ASN A 128 -0.80 -3.07 -13.85
C ASN A 128 0.45 -2.29 -13.44
N SER A 129 1.62 -2.73 -13.91
CA SER A 129 2.90 -2.15 -13.48
C SER A 129 3.02 -0.67 -13.85
N ILE A 130 3.38 0.16 -12.87
CA ILE A 130 3.77 1.54 -13.14
C ILE A 130 5.13 1.52 -13.84
N ARG A 131 5.22 2.21 -14.98
CA ARG A 131 6.44 2.31 -15.77
C ARG A 131 7.07 3.69 -15.59
N ILE A 132 8.38 3.72 -15.60
CA ILE A 132 9.18 4.95 -15.50
C ILE A 132 10.24 4.96 -16.62
N PRO A 133 10.70 6.14 -17.04
CA PRO A 133 11.79 6.25 -17.99
C PRO A 133 13.03 5.49 -17.53
N THR A 134 13.72 4.86 -18.44
CA THR A 134 15.00 4.22 -18.18
C THR A 134 16.09 5.28 -18.15
N LEU A 135 16.94 5.27 -17.10
CA LEU A 135 18.02 6.25 -16.97
C LEU A 135 19.04 6.20 -18.11
N TRP A 136 19.22 5.01 -18.69
CA TRP A 136 20.18 4.74 -19.74
C TRP A 136 19.50 3.92 -20.85
N PRO A 137 18.61 4.52 -21.67
CA PRO A 137 18.04 3.82 -22.82
C PRO A 137 19.16 3.47 -23.78
N GLU A 138 19.10 2.28 -24.35
CA GLU A 138 20.06 1.89 -25.39
C GLU A 138 19.85 2.77 -26.60
N LYS A 139 20.91 3.46 -27.02
CA LYS A 139 20.97 4.12 -28.33
C LYS A 139 21.45 3.06 -29.34
N ASP A 140 20.65 2.86 -30.38
CA ASP A 140 20.97 2.14 -31.61
C ASP A 140 21.71 0.79 -31.43
N GLY A 141 21.13 -0.14 -30.68
CA GLY A 141 21.66 -1.53 -30.67
C GLY A 141 23.08 -1.70 -30.14
N SER A 142 23.65 -0.65 -29.50
CA SER A 142 25.06 -0.66 -29.05
C SER A 142 25.39 -1.77 -28.05
N ARG A 143 24.39 -2.45 -27.51
CA ARG A 143 24.52 -3.63 -26.62
C ARG A 143 23.86 -4.89 -27.17
N ASP A 144 23.38 -4.86 -28.40
CA ASP A 144 22.84 -6.05 -29.03
C ASP A 144 23.96 -7.10 -29.18
N GLY A 145 23.68 -8.27 -28.68
CA GLY A 145 24.66 -9.37 -28.70
C GLY A 145 25.64 -9.39 -27.53
N GLN A 146 25.64 -8.43 -26.60
CA GLN A 146 26.46 -8.56 -25.41
C GLN A 146 25.86 -9.59 -24.44
N TYR A 147 26.69 -10.57 -24.07
CA TYR A 147 26.35 -11.57 -23.06
C TYR A 147 26.74 -11.06 -21.68
N PHE A 148 25.88 -11.24 -20.69
CA PHE A 148 26.33 -11.07 -19.30
C PHE A 148 26.90 -12.37 -18.76
N LYS A 149 27.97 -12.22 -18.04
CA LYS A 149 28.64 -13.33 -17.37
C LYS A 149 27.82 -13.71 -16.14
N VAL A 150 27.30 -14.93 -16.09
CA VAL A 150 26.67 -15.47 -14.89
C VAL A 150 27.75 -16.25 -14.12
N HIS A 151 28.00 -15.83 -12.89
CA HIS A 151 28.86 -16.58 -11.96
C HIS A 151 28.08 -17.80 -11.46
N ASP A 152 28.60 -18.98 -11.71
CA ASP A 152 28.15 -20.22 -11.09
C ASP A 152 29.11 -20.53 -9.91
N GLU A 153 28.60 -20.39 -8.68
CA GLU A 153 29.37 -20.59 -7.46
C GLU A 153 29.95 -22.03 -7.34
N LYS A 154 29.29 -23.01 -7.98
CA LYS A 154 29.73 -24.42 -7.90
C LYS A 154 30.86 -24.78 -8.85
N ASN A 155 30.98 -24.15 -10.00
CA ASN A 155 31.91 -24.56 -11.05
C ASN A 155 32.93 -23.51 -11.50
N ARG A 156 32.89 -22.27 -10.98
CA ARG A 156 33.71 -21.13 -11.43
C ARG A 156 33.78 -20.95 -12.96
N ALA A 157 32.94 -21.65 -13.70
CA ALA A 157 32.87 -21.54 -15.15
C ALA A 157 31.88 -20.44 -15.50
N MET A 158 32.33 -19.46 -16.29
CA MET A 158 31.46 -18.46 -16.86
C MET A 158 30.57 -19.11 -17.92
N ARG A 159 29.28 -19.31 -17.64
CA ARG A 159 28.31 -19.67 -18.68
C ARG A 159 27.99 -18.42 -19.49
N SER A 160 28.02 -18.53 -20.82
CA SER A 160 27.46 -17.49 -21.69
C SER A 160 25.97 -17.38 -21.41
N GLY A 161 25.56 -16.23 -20.86
CA GLY A 161 24.12 -15.96 -20.60
C GLY A 161 23.36 -15.80 -21.92
N ASN A 162 22.03 -15.80 -21.83
CA ASN A 162 21.19 -15.44 -22.96
C ASN A 162 21.53 -14.03 -23.45
N LYS A 163 21.38 -13.78 -24.75
CA LYS A 163 21.50 -12.43 -25.32
C LYS A 163 20.67 -11.45 -24.48
N ARG A 164 21.26 -10.34 -24.07
CA ARG A 164 20.53 -9.27 -23.42
C ARG A 164 19.43 -8.79 -24.37
N LYS A 165 18.21 -8.68 -23.86
CA LYS A 165 17.19 -7.94 -24.58
C LYS A 165 17.56 -6.46 -24.57
N PRO A 166 17.33 -5.71 -25.66
CA PRO A 166 17.53 -4.27 -25.68
C PRO A 166 16.81 -3.60 -24.50
N VAL A 167 17.48 -2.62 -23.88
CA VAL A 167 16.87 -1.85 -22.81
C VAL A 167 15.93 -0.84 -23.42
N GLY A 168 14.64 -1.02 -23.25
CA GLY A 168 13.61 -0.09 -23.72
C GLY A 168 13.69 1.29 -23.05
N ASN A 169 12.94 2.24 -23.59
CA ASN A 169 12.86 3.61 -23.05
C ASN A 169 12.21 3.65 -21.65
N GLU A 170 11.50 2.60 -21.28
CA GLU A 170 10.79 2.49 -20.02
C GLU A 170 11.09 1.16 -19.32
N LYS A 171 11.09 1.20 -18.01
CA LYS A 171 11.18 0.03 -17.12
C LYS A 171 10.08 0.03 -16.08
N ILE A 172 9.80 -1.12 -15.48
CA ILE A 172 8.93 -1.21 -14.31
C ILE A 172 9.57 -0.42 -13.17
N LYS A 173 8.78 0.41 -12.48
CA LYS A 173 9.19 1.14 -11.28
C LYS A 173 9.64 0.15 -10.20
N GLY A 174 10.74 0.45 -9.52
CA GLY A 174 11.20 -0.35 -8.38
C GLY A 174 10.26 -0.27 -7.19
N ASN A 175 10.50 -1.07 -6.16
CA ASN A 175 9.64 -1.18 -4.97
C ASN A 175 9.94 -0.16 -3.86
N ILE A 176 10.80 0.83 -4.09
CA ILE A 176 10.98 1.99 -3.22
C ILE A 176 10.25 3.17 -3.85
N TRP A 177 9.13 3.57 -3.23
CA TRP A 177 8.28 4.64 -3.74
C TRP A 177 8.36 5.86 -2.85
N ARG A 178 8.73 6.99 -3.43
CA ARG A 178 8.85 8.26 -2.71
C ARG A 178 7.60 9.10 -2.92
N TYR A 179 7.03 9.57 -1.80
CA TYR A 179 5.90 10.48 -1.80
C TYR A 179 6.17 11.67 -0.90
N SER A 180 5.77 12.84 -1.35
CA SER A 180 5.82 14.04 -0.53
C SER A 180 4.71 13.99 0.54
N VAL A 181 5.03 14.44 1.74
CA VAL A 181 4.13 14.47 2.90
C VAL A 181 4.01 15.88 3.46
N GLY A 182 3.00 16.09 4.30
CA GLY A 182 2.77 17.37 4.96
C GLY A 182 1.66 18.21 4.32
N GLY A 183 1.52 19.45 4.79
CA GLY A 183 0.46 20.35 4.39
C GLY A 183 0.46 20.65 2.89
N GLY A 184 -0.65 20.29 2.21
CA GLY A 184 -0.82 20.50 0.77
C GLY A 184 -0.10 19.49 -0.14
N GLN A 185 0.76 18.60 0.40
CA GLN A 185 1.48 17.58 -0.37
C GLN A 185 0.75 16.22 -0.34
N SER A 186 0.28 15.79 0.84
CA SER A 186 -0.47 14.53 0.98
C SER A 186 -1.83 14.60 0.30
N THR A 187 -2.49 15.75 0.38
CA THR A 187 -3.79 16.08 -0.22
C THR A 187 -3.99 17.59 -0.27
N LYS A 188 -4.82 18.05 -1.20
CA LYS A 188 -5.29 19.45 -1.27
C LYS A 188 -6.58 19.68 -0.45
N ASP A 189 -7.20 18.62 0.06
CA ASP A 189 -8.46 18.72 0.82
C ASP A 189 -8.19 19.13 2.27
N LYS A 190 -8.47 20.37 2.62
CA LYS A 190 -8.25 20.91 3.97
C LYS A 190 -8.94 20.10 5.06
N ILE A 191 -10.14 19.58 4.80
CA ILE A 191 -10.92 18.79 5.77
C ILE A 191 -10.18 17.52 6.22
N ALA A 192 -9.34 16.93 5.35
CA ALA A 192 -8.57 15.74 5.67
C ALA A 192 -7.62 15.95 6.85
N PHE A 193 -7.10 17.18 7.03
CA PHE A 193 -6.16 17.50 8.12
C PHE A 193 -6.81 17.55 9.50
N ASN A 194 -8.13 17.43 9.60
CA ASN A 194 -8.83 17.20 10.87
C ASN A 194 -8.67 15.75 11.38
N HIS A 195 -8.08 14.86 10.57
CA HIS A 195 -7.65 13.52 10.98
C HIS A 195 -6.14 13.54 11.31
N PRO A 196 -5.70 12.91 12.40
CA PRO A 196 -4.31 12.99 12.86
C PRO A 196 -3.30 12.25 11.98
N ALA A 197 -3.76 11.30 11.15
CA ALA A 197 -2.91 10.48 10.29
C ALA A 197 -3.46 10.42 8.88
N ILE A 198 -2.75 10.99 7.93
CA ILE A 198 -3.13 11.00 6.53
C ILE A 198 -1.96 10.44 5.73
N PHE A 199 -2.18 9.40 4.93
CA PHE A 199 -1.20 9.02 3.93
C PHE A 199 -1.49 9.68 2.58
N PRO A 200 -0.49 9.83 1.70
CA PRO A 200 -0.64 10.57 0.44
C PRO A 200 -1.69 9.95 -0.48
N GLU A 201 -2.48 10.81 -1.14
CA GLU A 201 -3.44 10.38 -2.17
C GLU A 201 -2.75 9.60 -3.29
N LYS A 202 -1.54 10.04 -3.68
CA LYS A 202 -0.78 9.35 -4.71
C LYS A 202 -0.35 7.94 -4.31
N LEU A 203 -0.10 7.66 -3.03
CA LEU A 203 0.19 6.31 -2.54
C LEU A 203 -1.03 5.41 -2.76
N ALA A 204 -2.22 5.85 -2.32
CA ALA A 204 -3.45 5.08 -2.54
C ALA A 204 -3.74 4.89 -4.03
N HIS A 205 -3.62 5.97 -4.82
CA HIS A 205 -3.81 5.94 -6.27
C HIS A 205 -2.91 4.88 -6.93
N ASP A 206 -1.61 4.93 -6.65
CA ASP A 206 -0.62 4.06 -7.30
C ASP A 206 -0.85 2.58 -6.96
N HIS A 207 -1.24 2.26 -5.71
CA HIS A 207 -1.60 0.90 -5.34
C HIS A 207 -2.93 0.44 -5.95
N ILE A 208 -3.94 1.32 -6.02
CA ILE A 208 -5.24 0.97 -6.62
C ILE A 208 -5.09 0.67 -8.10
N ILE A 209 -4.35 1.48 -8.86
CA ILE A 209 -4.13 1.18 -10.29
C ILE A 209 -3.28 -0.07 -10.49
N SER A 210 -2.30 -0.32 -9.62
CA SER A 210 -1.40 -1.48 -9.76
C SER A 210 -2.09 -2.81 -9.53
N TRP A 211 -3.03 -2.88 -8.59
CA TRP A 211 -3.57 -4.13 -8.08
C TRP A 211 -5.08 -4.30 -8.30
N SER A 212 -5.70 -3.43 -9.09
CA SER A 212 -7.11 -3.55 -9.46
C SER A 212 -7.42 -2.96 -10.83
N ASN A 213 -8.58 -3.34 -11.38
CA ASN A 213 -9.15 -2.79 -12.62
C ASN A 213 -10.40 -1.95 -12.30
N GLU A 214 -10.90 -1.16 -13.27
CA GLU A 214 -12.19 -0.48 -13.14
C GLU A 214 -13.31 -1.50 -12.81
N GLY A 215 -14.18 -1.16 -11.87
CA GLY A 215 -15.26 -2.03 -11.41
C GLY A 215 -14.88 -3.00 -10.28
N ASP A 216 -13.59 -3.25 -10.02
CA ASP A 216 -13.14 -4.07 -8.88
C ASP A 216 -13.51 -3.43 -7.54
N THR A 217 -13.65 -4.25 -6.51
CA THR A 217 -14.00 -3.80 -5.16
C THR A 217 -12.76 -3.55 -4.33
N VAL A 218 -12.58 -2.31 -3.90
CA VAL A 218 -11.52 -1.86 -2.99
C VAL A 218 -12.09 -1.72 -1.57
N LEU A 219 -11.39 -2.25 -0.58
CA LEU A 219 -11.71 -2.16 0.84
C LEU A 219 -10.68 -1.28 1.58
N ASP A 220 -11.16 -0.44 2.46
CA ASP A 220 -10.35 0.17 3.53
C ASP A 220 -11.07 -0.03 4.87
N PRO A 221 -10.63 -0.99 5.70
CA PRO A 221 -11.28 -1.30 6.98
C PRO A 221 -10.99 -0.27 8.06
N MET A 222 -10.06 0.66 7.84
CA MET A 222 -9.67 1.72 8.78
C MET A 222 -9.58 3.05 8.04
N LEU A 223 -10.75 3.48 7.55
CA LEU A 223 -10.93 4.53 6.53
C LEU A 223 -10.29 5.87 6.88
N GLY A 224 -10.27 6.23 8.17
CA GLY A 224 -9.69 7.48 8.67
C GLY A 224 -10.21 8.72 7.93
N SER A 225 -9.32 9.43 7.25
CA SER A 225 -9.67 10.62 6.47
C SER A 225 -10.29 10.32 5.10
N GLY A 226 -10.44 9.05 4.69
CA GLY A 226 -11.07 8.65 3.43
C GLY A 226 -10.18 8.71 2.18
N THR A 227 -8.87 8.67 2.32
CA THR A 227 -7.93 8.79 1.19
C THR A 227 -8.12 7.67 0.18
N THR A 228 -8.16 6.41 0.62
CA THR A 228 -8.39 5.24 -0.24
C THR A 228 -9.73 5.35 -0.96
N GLY A 229 -10.80 5.73 -0.24
CA GLY A 229 -12.14 5.86 -0.82
C GLY A 229 -12.24 6.96 -1.87
N LYS A 230 -11.58 8.10 -1.65
CA LYS A 230 -11.49 9.18 -2.64
C LYS A 230 -10.81 8.69 -3.91
N MET A 231 -9.66 8.02 -3.78
CA MET A 231 -8.93 7.51 -4.96
C MET A 231 -9.68 6.38 -5.67
N ALA A 232 -10.32 5.47 -4.94
CA ALA A 232 -11.15 4.43 -5.52
C ALA A 232 -12.31 5.02 -6.36
N LYS A 233 -12.97 6.08 -5.84
CA LYS A 233 -14.02 6.80 -6.57
C LYS A 233 -13.51 7.42 -7.86
N ILE A 234 -12.40 8.15 -7.80
CA ILE A 234 -11.79 8.80 -8.97
C ILE A 234 -11.42 7.77 -10.03
N LEU A 235 -10.88 6.64 -9.59
CA LEU A 235 -10.43 5.55 -10.45
C LEU A 235 -11.56 4.58 -10.86
N LYS A 236 -12.82 4.89 -10.54
CA LYS A 236 -14.02 4.10 -10.89
C LYS A 236 -14.00 2.67 -10.35
N ARG A 237 -13.46 2.47 -9.14
CA ARG A 237 -13.56 1.22 -8.41
C ARG A 237 -14.81 1.24 -7.53
N ASN A 238 -15.41 0.08 -7.29
CA ASN A 238 -16.31 -0.09 -6.17
C ASN A 238 -15.53 0.06 -4.87
N PHE A 239 -16.16 0.58 -3.82
CA PHE A 239 -15.46 0.84 -2.58
C PHE A 239 -16.30 0.50 -1.36
N ILE A 240 -15.65 -0.11 -0.38
CA ILE A 240 -16.16 -0.36 0.96
C ILE A 240 -15.18 0.31 1.94
N GLY A 241 -15.67 1.24 2.75
CA GLY A 241 -14.89 1.90 3.79
C GLY A 241 -15.52 1.74 5.15
N ILE A 242 -14.74 1.40 6.16
CA ILE A 242 -15.22 1.23 7.54
C ILE A 242 -14.45 2.18 8.44
N GLU A 243 -15.15 2.95 9.28
CA GLU A 243 -14.55 3.85 10.24
C GLU A 243 -15.29 3.78 11.57
N LYS A 244 -14.54 3.56 12.65
CA LYS A 244 -15.11 3.39 13.98
C LYS A 244 -15.48 4.71 14.63
N VAL A 245 -14.65 5.74 14.45
CA VAL A 245 -14.80 7.02 15.12
C VAL A 245 -15.79 7.90 14.36
N PRO A 246 -16.94 8.30 14.97
CA PRO A 246 -17.99 9.09 14.28
C PRO A 246 -17.46 10.36 13.62
N LYS A 247 -16.55 11.08 14.29
CA LYS A 247 -15.92 12.29 13.76
C LYS A 247 -15.16 12.01 12.45
N TYR A 248 -14.37 10.97 12.41
CA TYR A 248 -13.58 10.62 11.23
C TYR A 248 -14.44 10.02 10.12
N PHE A 249 -15.48 9.28 10.49
CA PHE A 249 -16.50 8.82 9.55
C PHE A 249 -17.18 9.99 8.85
N GLY A 250 -17.55 11.06 9.58
CA GLY A 250 -18.10 12.29 9.00
C GLY A 250 -17.13 12.93 8.00
N ILE A 251 -15.85 13.11 8.38
CA ILE A 251 -14.82 13.69 7.52
C ILE A 251 -14.65 12.87 6.24
N SER A 252 -14.50 11.56 6.37
CA SER A 252 -14.30 10.68 5.21
C SER A 252 -15.51 10.65 4.28
N THR A 253 -16.71 10.64 4.85
CA THR A 253 -17.97 10.67 4.08
C THR A 253 -18.08 11.94 3.26
N GLU A 254 -17.91 13.11 3.89
CA GLU A 254 -17.95 14.41 3.21
C GLU A 254 -16.91 14.47 2.09
N ARG A 255 -15.68 14.06 2.36
CA ARG A 255 -14.59 14.07 1.40
C ARG A 255 -14.86 13.17 0.20
N ILE A 256 -15.30 11.94 0.43
CA ILE A 256 -15.57 10.97 -0.63
C ILE A 256 -16.81 11.40 -1.46
N GLN A 257 -17.88 11.83 -0.81
CA GLN A 257 -19.10 12.26 -1.49
C GLN A 257 -18.86 13.52 -2.32
N GLY A 258 -18.14 14.51 -1.77
CA GLY A 258 -17.78 15.77 -2.44
C GLY A 258 -16.78 15.62 -3.60
N THR A 259 -16.13 14.45 -3.72
CA THR A 259 -15.17 14.19 -4.82
C THR A 259 -15.88 14.11 -6.15
N LYS A 260 -15.54 15.02 -7.08
CA LYS A 260 -16.01 14.98 -8.46
C LYS A 260 -15.16 14.02 -9.28
N VAL A 261 -15.80 13.13 -10.02
CA VAL A 261 -15.14 12.28 -11.01
C VAL A 261 -15.02 13.11 -12.29
N GLN A 262 -13.93 13.85 -12.44
CA GLN A 262 -13.59 14.51 -13.71
C GLN A 262 -12.52 13.69 -14.43
N GLY A 263 -12.59 13.65 -15.77
CA GLY A 263 -11.66 12.85 -16.58
C GLY A 263 -10.19 13.16 -16.27
N VAL A 264 -9.38 12.11 -16.32
CA VAL A 264 -7.91 12.04 -16.20
C VAL A 264 -7.27 13.09 -15.28
N LEU A 265 -6.95 12.67 -14.08
CA LEU A 265 -6.06 13.42 -13.18
C LEU A 265 -4.65 13.48 -13.75
N ASN A 266 -4.17 14.68 -14.05
CA ASN A 266 -2.73 14.95 -14.07
C ASN A 266 -2.23 15.02 -12.62
N LEU A 267 -1.78 13.91 -12.07
CA LEU A 267 -1.12 13.81 -10.77
C LEU A 267 0.39 13.90 -10.91
#